data_56b5c6de215f775844c045f2e0e50929
#
_entry.id   56b5c6de215f775844c045f2e0e50929
#
_cell.length_a   1.000
_cell.length_b   1.000
_cell.length_c   1.000
_cell.angle_alpha   90.00
_cell.angle_beta   90.00
_cell.angle_gamma   90.00
#
_symmetry.space_group_name_H-M   'P 1'
#
loop_
_entity.id
_entity.type
_entity.pdbx_description
1 polymer ?
#
loop_
_entity_poly.entity_id
_entity_poly.type
_entity_poly.pdbx_seq_one_letter_code
_entity_poly.pdbx_strand_id
1 'polypeptide(L)'
;MRAVCFDGKKAVYRTDVPMPVRKKGQSLIRVITANICSTDKEILKGYRPDFRGVMGHEFVGEVMESDREDLIGKTVVGEMNEGCGTCLYCRTGREKHCPWQ
;
A
#
# COMPACT_ATOMS: atom_id res chain seq x y z
N MET A 1 6.59 9.44 11.16
CA MET A 1 5.67 8.36 11.55
C MET A 1 6.43 7.07 11.82
N ARG A 2 5.82 6.16 12.54
CA ARG A 2 6.42 4.85 12.82
C ARG A 2 6.10 3.89 11.69
N ALA A 3 7.09 3.10 11.28
CA ALA A 3 6.91 2.11 10.22
C ALA A 3 7.97 1.01 10.31
N VAL A 4 7.66 -0.14 9.74
CA VAL A 4 8.63 -1.20 9.50
C VAL A 4 9.09 -1.05 8.06
N CYS A 5 10.39 -0.87 7.87
CA CYS A 5 10.99 -0.64 6.57
C CYS A 5 11.95 -1.76 6.21
N PHE A 6 12.09 -2.04 4.91
CA PHE A 6 13.11 -2.93 4.42
C PHE A 6 14.30 -2.11 3.92
N ASP A 7 15.48 -2.38 4.47
CA ASP A 7 16.70 -1.65 4.11
C ASP A 7 17.53 -2.34 3.01
N GLY A 8 16.99 -3.41 2.45
CA GLY A 8 17.66 -4.24 1.46
C GLY A 8 18.27 -5.52 2.02
N LYS A 9 18.31 -5.65 3.33
CA LYS A 9 18.86 -6.81 4.03
C LYS A 9 17.90 -7.36 5.08
N LYS A 10 17.26 -6.47 5.84
CA LYS A 10 16.40 -6.85 6.97
C LYS A 10 15.27 -5.85 7.17
N ALA A 11 14.27 -6.25 7.94
CA ALA A 11 13.21 -5.36 8.41
C ALA A 11 13.74 -4.51 9.58
N VAL A 12 13.50 -3.20 9.53
CA VAL A 12 13.92 -2.25 10.56
C VAL A 12 12.72 -1.42 11.00
N TYR A 13 12.50 -1.36 12.32
CA TYR A 13 11.49 -0.47 12.88
C TYR A 13 12.06 0.96 12.95
N ARG A 14 11.35 1.90 12.34
CA ARG A 14 11.76 3.30 12.31
C ARG A 14 10.66 4.20 12.82
N THR A 15 11.04 5.27 13.52
CA THR A 15 10.12 6.27 14.06
C THR A 15 10.21 7.60 13.33
N ASP A 16 11.18 7.77 12.44
CA ASP A 16 11.51 9.00 11.74
C ASP A 16 11.06 9.05 10.28
N VAL A 17 10.20 8.12 9.87
CA VAL A 17 9.69 8.09 8.50
C VAL A 17 8.79 9.30 8.26
N PRO A 18 9.00 10.07 7.19
CA PRO A 18 8.17 11.24 6.90
C PRO A 18 6.71 10.85 6.70
N MET A 19 5.80 11.71 7.15
CA MET A 19 4.37 11.54 6.87
C MET A 19 4.15 11.70 5.38
N PRO A 20 3.39 10.80 4.74
CA PRO A 20 3.10 10.95 3.31
C PRO A 20 2.21 12.17 3.05
N VAL A 21 2.40 12.79 1.90
CA VAL A 21 1.56 13.90 1.44
C VAL A 21 0.69 13.37 0.30
N ARG A 22 -0.62 13.54 0.44
CA ARG A 22 -1.59 13.09 -0.55
C ARG A 22 -1.45 13.88 -1.85
N LYS A 23 -1.47 13.15 -2.98
CA LYS A 23 -1.54 13.75 -4.31
C LYS A 23 -2.95 13.58 -4.87
N LYS A 24 -3.28 14.36 -5.91
CA LYS A 24 -4.56 14.23 -6.61
C LYS A 24 -4.76 12.79 -7.08
N GLY A 25 -5.96 12.26 -6.90
CA GLY A 25 -6.30 10.87 -7.24
C GLY A 25 -5.95 9.86 -6.17
N GLN A 26 -5.34 10.30 -5.06
CA GLN A 26 -4.95 9.43 -3.95
C GLN A 26 -5.79 9.73 -2.72
N SER A 27 -5.80 8.78 -1.80
CA SER A 27 -6.40 8.96 -0.48
C SER A 27 -5.31 8.80 0.59
N LEU A 28 -5.42 9.58 1.65
CA LEU A 28 -4.56 9.42 2.83
C LEU A 28 -5.31 8.58 3.86
N ILE A 29 -4.71 7.47 4.26
CA ILE A 29 -5.32 6.50 5.17
C ILE A 29 -4.54 6.48 6.48
N ARG A 30 -5.26 6.58 7.61
CA ARG A 30 -4.68 6.34 8.93
C ARG A 30 -4.80 4.85 9.22
N VAL A 31 -3.69 4.15 9.26
CA VAL A 31 -3.68 2.70 9.47
C VAL A 31 -4.10 2.37 10.91
N ILE A 32 -5.09 1.51 11.05
CA ILE A 32 -5.55 0.98 12.34
C ILE A 32 -4.81 -0.30 12.67
N THR A 33 -4.74 -1.21 11.70
CA THR A 33 -4.07 -2.50 11.84
C THR A 33 -3.43 -2.88 10.51
N ALA A 34 -2.21 -3.42 10.56
CA ALA A 34 -1.52 -3.94 9.41
C ALA A 34 -1.00 -5.34 9.72
N ASN A 35 -1.10 -6.25 8.76
CA ASN A 35 -0.66 -7.63 8.90
C ASN A 35 0.53 -7.92 7.99
N ILE A 36 1.34 -8.89 8.39
CA ILE A 36 2.41 -9.43 7.56
C ILE A 36 1.83 -10.60 6.76
N CYS A 37 1.97 -10.56 5.45
CA CYS A 37 1.55 -11.64 4.57
C CYS A 37 2.76 -12.41 4.02
N SER A 38 2.50 -13.45 3.23
CA SER A 38 3.57 -14.25 2.62
C SER A 38 4.48 -13.43 1.71
N THR A 39 3.94 -12.42 1.02
CA THR A 39 4.72 -11.54 0.15
C THR A 39 5.78 -10.78 0.95
N ASP A 40 5.44 -10.29 2.15
CA ASP A 40 6.40 -9.59 3.00
C ASP A 40 7.56 -10.52 3.38
N LYS A 41 7.26 -11.78 3.71
CA LYS A 41 8.28 -12.79 4.02
C LYS A 41 9.18 -13.06 2.82
N GLU A 42 8.61 -13.15 1.62
CA GLU A 42 9.38 -13.38 0.40
C GLU A 42 10.28 -12.19 0.07
N ILE A 43 9.83 -10.95 0.34
CA ILE A 43 10.65 -9.76 0.17
C ILE A 43 11.89 -9.85 1.07
N LEU A 44 11.73 -10.28 2.32
CA LEU A 44 12.85 -10.46 3.25
C LEU A 44 13.83 -11.53 2.77
N LYS A 45 13.36 -12.50 2.01
CA LYS A 45 14.19 -13.57 1.42
C LYS A 45 14.86 -13.16 0.10
N GLY A 46 14.61 -11.93 -0.38
CA GLY A 46 15.21 -11.44 -1.62
C GLY A 46 14.37 -11.61 -2.86
N TYR A 47 13.08 -11.89 -2.74
CA TYR A 47 12.16 -12.01 -3.87
C TYR A 47 12.16 -10.77 -4.76
N ARG A 48 12.31 -9.60 -4.17
CA ARG A 48 12.43 -8.33 -4.90
C ARG A 48 13.69 -7.63 -4.41
N PRO A 49 14.85 -7.97 -4.99
CA PRO A 49 16.14 -7.53 -4.47
C PRO A 49 16.36 -6.01 -4.54
N ASP A 50 15.62 -5.32 -5.41
CA ASP A 50 15.66 -3.87 -5.56
C ASP A 50 14.68 -3.13 -4.64
N PHE A 51 13.86 -3.86 -3.89
CA PHE A 51 12.87 -3.23 -3.02
C PHE A 51 13.52 -2.59 -1.79
N ARG A 52 13.11 -1.37 -1.52
CA ARG A 52 13.44 -0.62 -0.30
C ARG A 52 12.22 0.17 0.11
N GLY A 53 12.03 0.39 1.40
CA GLY A 53 10.97 1.26 1.89
C GLY A 53 10.03 0.59 2.89
N VAL A 54 8.87 1.20 3.07
CA VAL A 54 7.88 0.75 4.04
C VAL A 54 7.26 -0.57 3.60
N MET A 55 7.22 -1.53 4.51
CA MET A 55 6.64 -2.85 4.29
C MET A 55 5.17 -2.88 4.75
N GLY A 56 4.46 -3.91 4.28
CA GLY A 56 3.08 -4.17 4.68
C GLY A 56 2.09 -3.60 3.68
N HIS A 57 1.33 -4.48 3.03
CA HIS A 57 0.29 -4.10 2.07
C HIS A 57 -1.09 -4.59 2.49
N GLU A 58 -1.18 -5.37 3.57
CA GLU A 58 -2.47 -5.78 4.15
C GLU A 58 -2.77 -4.90 5.36
N PHE A 59 -3.78 -4.05 5.22
CA PHE A 59 -4.11 -3.13 6.29
C PHE A 59 -5.60 -2.83 6.34
N VAL A 60 -6.03 -2.39 7.52
CA VAL A 60 -7.33 -1.76 7.75
C VAL A 60 -7.06 -0.34 8.23
N GLY A 61 -7.74 0.63 7.68
CA GLY A 61 -7.54 2.01 8.07
C GLY A 61 -8.75 2.89 7.85
N GLU A 62 -8.63 4.14 8.30
CA GLU A 62 -9.67 5.15 8.15
C GLU A 62 -9.21 6.20 7.14
N VAL A 63 -10.07 6.55 6.20
CA VAL A 63 -9.79 7.58 5.20
C VAL A 63 -9.81 8.94 5.87
N MET A 64 -8.67 9.63 5.83
CA MET A 64 -8.51 10.95 6.43
C MET A 64 -8.66 12.06 5.38
N GLU A 65 -8.13 11.86 4.18
CA GLU A 65 -8.21 12.81 3.06
C GLU A 65 -8.43 12.04 1.77
N SER A 66 -9.26 12.57 0.88
CA SER A 66 -9.55 11.96 -0.42
C SER A 66 -10.20 12.99 -1.33
N ASP A 67 -10.02 12.83 -2.65
CA ASP A 67 -10.80 13.60 -3.63
C ASP A 67 -12.26 13.17 -3.59
N ARG A 68 -12.55 11.98 -3.09
CA ARG A 68 -13.91 11.50 -2.86
C ARG A 68 -14.32 11.77 -1.42
N GLU A 69 -15.04 12.86 -1.21
CA GLU A 69 -15.47 13.29 0.13
C GLU A 69 -16.35 12.27 0.83
N ASP A 70 -17.11 11.47 0.05
CA ASP A 70 -17.97 10.43 0.61
C ASP A 70 -17.21 9.29 1.28
N LEU A 71 -15.91 9.16 1.01
CA LEU A 71 -15.07 8.14 1.64
C LEU A 71 -14.44 8.61 2.95
N ILE A 72 -14.32 9.93 3.16
CA ILE A 72 -13.67 10.47 4.36
C ILE A 72 -14.40 10.00 5.62
N GLY A 73 -13.64 9.49 6.58
CA GLY A 73 -14.17 8.93 7.82
C GLY A 73 -14.57 7.47 7.74
N LYS A 74 -14.51 6.86 6.57
CA LYS A 74 -14.86 5.45 6.40
C LYS A 74 -13.68 4.53 6.68
N THR A 75 -13.99 3.33 7.18
CA THR A 75 -13.02 2.27 7.38
C THR A 75 -12.87 1.48 6.08
N VAL A 76 -11.64 1.30 5.64
CA VAL A 76 -11.32 0.63 4.38
C VAL A 76 -10.22 -0.39 4.56
N VAL A 77 -10.14 -1.33 3.62
CA VAL A 77 -9.03 -2.27 3.51
C VAL A 77 -8.24 -1.96 2.24
N GLY A 78 -6.94 -2.23 2.27
CA GLY A 78 -6.10 -2.03 1.10
C GLY A 78 -6.23 -3.18 0.11
N GLU A 79 -6.16 -2.85 -1.18
CA GLU A 79 -6.07 -3.82 -2.27
C GLU A 79 -4.62 -3.86 -2.77
N MET A 80 -4.06 -5.07 -2.87
CA MET A 80 -2.64 -5.23 -3.23
C MET A 80 -2.37 -5.03 -4.73
N ASN A 81 -3.39 -5.14 -5.56
CA ASN A 81 -3.24 -5.04 -7.02
C ASN A 81 -3.74 -3.69 -7.51
N GLU A 82 -2.82 -2.86 -7.97
CA GLU A 82 -3.16 -1.58 -8.56
C GLU A 82 -3.12 -1.71 -10.08
N GLY A 83 -4.26 -1.54 -10.71
CA GLY A 83 -4.35 -1.59 -12.16
C GLY A 83 -3.95 -0.29 -12.83
N CYS A 84 -3.66 -0.33 -14.13
CA CYS A 84 -3.33 0.86 -14.92
C CYS A 84 -4.56 1.76 -15.15
N GLY A 85 -5.77 1.23 -14.99
CA GLY A 85 -7.02 1.96 -15.16
C GLY A 85 -7.53 2.03 -16.60
N THR A 86 -6.74 1.64 -17.59
CA THR A 86 -7.08 1.82 -19.00
C THR A 86 -7.16 0.55 -19.84
N CYS A 87 -6.56 -0.56 -19.40
CA CYS A 87 -6.60 -1.82 -20.14
C CYS A 87 -7.96 -2.48 -20.01
N LEU A 88 -8.21 -3.52 -20.83
CA LEU A 88 -9.47 -4.26 -20.81
C LEU A 88 -9.78 -4.83 -19.44
N TYR A 89 -8.79 -5.38 -18.74
CA TYR A 89 -9.01 -5.96 -17.42
C TYR A 89 -9.44 -4.90 -16.40
N CYS A 90 -8.77 -3.74 -16.38
CA CYS A 90 -9.14 -2.65 -15.47
C CYS A 90 -10.53 -2.10 -15.77
N ARG A 91 -10.87 -1.92 -17.05
CA ARG A 91 -12.17 -1.35 -17.43
C ARG A 91 -13.34 -2.30 -17.18
N THR A 92 -13.07 -3.59 -17.00
CA THR A 92 -14.10 -4.61 -16.73
C THR A 92 -14.08 -5.12 -15.29
N GLY A 93 -13.41 -4.42 -14.38
CA GLY A 93 -13.38 -4.78 -12.96
C GLY A 93 -12.43 -5.93 -12.62
N ARG A 94 -11.47 -6.20 -13.47
CA ARG A 94 -10.51 -7.30 -13.29
C ARG A 94 -9.07 -6.76 -13.14
N GLU A 95 -8.91 -5.75 -12.32
CA GLU A 95 -7.63 -5.05 -12.11
C GLU A 95 -6.52 -6.00 -11.67
N LYS A 96 -6.85 -7.06 -10.92
CA LYS A 96 -5.86 -8.04 -10.46
C LYS A 96 -5.17 -8.79 -11.60
N HIS A 97 -5.77 -8.80 -12.78
CA HIS A 97 -5.18 -9.42 -13.98
C HIS A 97 -4.47 -8.42 -14.88
N CYS A 98 -4.41 -7.15 -14.48
CA CYS A 98 -3.78 -6.11 -15.28
C CYS A 98 -2.29 -6.43 -15.51
N PRO A 99 -1.83 -6.49 -16.78
CA PRO A 99 -0.42 -6.76 -17.06
C PRO A 99 0.51 -5.59 -16.77
N TRP A 100 -0.04 -4.41 -16.49
CA TRP A 100 0.71 -3.17 -16.30
C TRP A 100 0.76 -2.69 -14.85
N GLN A 101 0.32 -3.51 -13.91
CA GLN A 101 0.35 -3.14 -12.50
C GLN A 101 1.76 -3.19 -11.90
#